data_c37bc9308c5e765300856c13b5b245e3
#
_entry.id   c37bc9308c5e765300856c13b5b245e3
#
_cell.length_a   1.000
_cell.length_b   1.000
_cell.length_c   1.000
_cell.angle_alpha   90.00
_cell.angle_beta   90.00
_cell.angle_gamma   90.00
#
_symmetry.space_group_name_H-M   'P 1'
#
loop_
_entity.id
_entity.type
_entity.pdbx_description
1 polymer ?
#
loop_
_entity_poly.entity_id
_entity_poly.type
_entity_poly.pdbx_seq_one_letter_code
_entity_poly.pdbx_strand_id
1 'polypeptide(L)'
;EIALKFGFKSANSAEEHLKALDKKGYIDLHGGTSRGISINKSFLGIPIIGSVAAGSPLLAVENVEERIEFNGNIFSDSVDYFLRVKGDSMNEVGIVEGDLIAINKRKDVKPGDIVVARINDDVTVKTLFHLDKRKVILRPENKNYKDIEINPLIENFDIEGKCLGVLRNYN
;
A
#
# COMPACT_ATOMS: atom_id res chain seq x y z
N GLU A 1 21.06 19.07 18.41
CA GLU A 1 19.76 18.51 18.88
C GLU A 1 19.88 17.00 19.15
N ILE A 2 20.23 16.16 18.13
CA ILE A 2 20.33 14.69 18.23
C ILE A 2 21.33 14.29 19.31
N ALA A 3 22.54 14.87 19.32
CA ALA A 3 23.56 14.59 20.34
C ALA A 3 23.05 14.76 21.75
N LEU A 4 22.36 15.86 22.01
CA LEU A 4 21.77 16.18 23.32
C LEU A 4 20.64 15.21 23.68
N LYS A 5 19.75 14.90 22.71
CA LYS A 5 18.58 14.06 22.97
C LYS A 5 18.94 12.60 23.27
N PHE A 6 19.99 12.10 22.63
CA PHE A 6 20.45 10.71 22.79
C PHE A 6 21.69 10.55 23.67
N GLY A 7 22.14 11.63 24.35
CA GLY A 7 23.24 11.55 25.29
C GLY A 7 24.63 11.31 24.69
N PHE A 8 24.85 11.68 23.44
CA PHE A 8 26.16 11.57 22.80
C PHE A 8 27.13 12.61 23.42
N LYS A 9 28.37 12.19 23.62
CA LYS A 9 29.43 13.06 24.22
C LYS A 9 29.80 14.25 23.33
N SER A 10 29.56 14.16 21.99
CA SER A 10 29.87 15.24 21.07
C SER A 10 28.94 15.21 19.85
N ALA A 11 28.89 16.31 19.11
CA ALA A 11 28.19 16.36 17.82
C ALA A 11 28.80 15.40 16.77
N ASN A 12 30.13 15.27 16.76
CA ASN A 12 30.85 14.37 15.85
C ASN A 12 30.46 12.89 16.10
N SER A 13 30.33 12.49 17.36
CA SER A 13 29.90 11.14 17.69
C SER A 13 28.49 10.85 17.19
N ALA A 14 27.57 11.80 17.30
CA ALA A 14 26.23 11.66 16.73
C ALA A 14 26.27 11.58 15.19
N GLU A 15 27.12 12.38 14.54
CA GLU A 15 27.30 12.36 13.07
C GLU A 15 27.84 11.03 12.57
N GLU A 16 28.85 10.45 13.25
CA GLU A 16 29.38 9.12 12.92
C GLU A 16 28.31 8.03 13.02
N HIS A 17 27.45 8.08 14.04
CA HIS A 17 26.33 7.15 14.18
C HIS A 17 25.29 7.33 13.06
N LEU A 18 24.97 8.57 12.68
CA LEU A 18 24.08 8.84 11.57
C LEU A 18 24.64 8.33 10.24
N LYS A 19 25.95 8.54 9.96
CA LYS A 19 26.63 7.98 8.78
C LYS A 19 26.61 6.46 8.78
N ALA A 20 26.78 5.84 9.96
CA ALA A 20 26.68 4.39 10.08
C ALA A 20 25.26 3.85 9.81
N LEU A 21 24.24 4.56 10.25
CA LEU A 21 22.83 4.23 9.98
C LEU A 21 22.48 4.41 8.51
N ASP A 22 22.96 5.47 7.89
CA ASP A 22 22.82 5.74 6.45
C ASP A 22 23.49 4.62 5.62
N LYS A 23 24.75 4.29 5.93
CA LYS A 23 25.48 3.19 5.30
C LYS A 23 24.78 1.83 5.45
N LYS A 24 24.06 1.62 6.54
CA LYS A 24 23.26 0.40 6.79
C LYS A 24 21.86 0.47 6.18
N GLY A 25 21.48 1.57 5.55
CA GLY A 25 20.19 1.77 4.90
C GLY A 25 19.00 2.04 5.84
N TYR A 26 19.26 2.37 7.11
CA TYR A 26 18.19 2.70 8.07
C TYR A 26 17.61 4.09 7.89
N ILE A 27 18.45 5.01 7.46
CA ILE A 27 18.11 6.41 7.19
C ILE A 27 18.74 6.84 5.88
N ASP A 28 18.23 7.90 5.29
CA ASP A 28 18.84 8.61 4.16
C ASP A 28 19.29 9.98 4.63
N LEU A 29 20.59 10.31 4.46
CA LEU A 29 21.16 11.61 4.76
C LEU A 29 21.16 12.48 3.52
N HIS A 30 20.31 13.51 3.51
CA HIS A 30 20.28 14.49 2.42
C HIS A 30 21.21 15.68 2.76
N GLY A 31 22.36 15.75 2.07
CA GLY A 31 23.35 16.82 2.29
C GLY A 31 22.78 18.22 1.96
N GLY A 32 23.19 19.20 2.77
CA GLY A 32 22.89 20.62 2.49
C GLY A 32 21.62 21.20 3.11
N THR A 33 20.86 20.44 3.90
CA THR A 33 19.67 20.93 4.59
C THR A 33 19.74 20.66 6.09
N SER A 34 19.32 21.63 6.92
CA SER A 34 19.34 21.54 8.39
C SER A 34 18.37 20.47 8.97
N ARG A 35 17.60 19.77 8.13
CA ARG A 35 16.67 18.67 8.48
C ARG A 35 16.74 17.52 7.48
N GLY A 36 17.90 17.29 6.87
CA GLY A 36 18.13 16.32 5.81
C GLY A 36 18.24 14.87 6.27
N ILE A 37 17.48 14.43 7.27
CA ILE A 37 17.45 13.04 7.72
C ILE A 37 16.05 12.49 7.51
N SER A 38 15.93 11.44 6.70
CA SER A 38 14.69 10.68 6.56
C SER A 38 14.91 9.22 6.95
N ILE A 39 13.89 8.61 7.53
CA ILE A 39 13.90 7.17 7.79
C ILE A 39 13.67 6.46 6.46
N ASN A 40 14.55 5.52 6.11
CA ASN A 40 14.35 4.70 4.93
C ASN A 40 13.09 3.85 5.12
N LYS A 41 12.08 4.12 4.27
CA LYS A 41 10.77 3.48 4.37
C LYS A 41 10.82 1.96 4.19
N SER A 42 11.78 1.47 3.42
CA SER A 42 11.97 0.02 3.22
C SER A 42 12.32 -0.71 4.52
N PHE A 43 12.99 -0.02 5.45
CA PHE A 43 13.34 -0.57 6.76
C PHE A 43 12.14 -0.67 7.72
N LEU A 44 11.12 0.16 7.53
CA LEU A 44 9.90 0.11 8.35
C LEU A 44 9.03 -1.12 8.03
N GLY A 45 9.41 -1.92 7.05
CA GLY A 45 8.57 -3.01 6.52
C GLY A 45 7.40 -2.52 5.68
N ILE A 46 6.76 -3.45 4.99
CA ILE A 46 5.58 -3.16 4.16
C ILE A 46 4.35 -3.11 5.07
N PRO A 47 3.54 -2.04 5.03
CA PRO A 47 2.35 -1.93 5.86
C PRO A 47 1.26 -2.90 5.40
N ILE A 48 0.58 -3.51 6.36
CA ILE A 48 -0.69 -4.21 6.16
C ILE A 48 -1.81 -3.23 6.50
N ILE A 49 -2.69 -3.02 5.54
CA ILE A 49 -3.88 -2.20 5.69
C ILE A 49 -5.07 -3.11 5.99
N GLY A 50 -5.75 -2.85 7.08
CA GLY A 50 -6.94 -3.60 7.49
C GLY A 50 -8.24 -2.92 7.06
N SER A 51 -8.85 -2.20 8.00
CA SER A 51 -10.02 -1.37 7.70
C SER A 51 -9.59 0.01 7.26
N VAL A 52 -10.23 0.53 6.22
CA VAL A 52 -10.03 1.90 5.78
C VAL A 52 -11.20 2.73 6.32
N ALA A 53 -10.89 3.75 7.12
CA ALA A 53 -11.92 4.67 7.60
C ALA A 53 -12.45 5.50 6.42
N ALA A 54 -13.76 5.77 6.42
CA ALA A 54 -14.40 6.57 5.38
C ALA A 54 -13.74 7.95 5.27
N GLY A 55 -13.40 8.36 4.05
CA GLY A 55 -12.76 9.65 3.77
C GLY A 55 -11.28 9.74 4.14
N SER A 56 -10.67 8.74 4.79
CA SER A 56 -9.25 8.78 5.11
C SER A 56 -8.38 8.27 3.95
N PRO A 57 -7.13 8.78 3.78
CA PRO A 57 -6.18 8.20 2.86
C PRO A 57 -5.90 6.73 3.19
N LEU A 58 -5.78 5.87 2.19
CA LEU A 58 -5.59 4.42 2.38
C LEU A 58 -4.40 4.09 3.30
N LEU A 59 -3.29 4.80 3.14
CA LEU A 59 -2.08 4.61 3.95
C LEU A 59 -2.00 5.54 5.17
N ALA A 60 -3.13 6.06 5.64
CA ALA A 60 -3.17 6.76 6.91
C ALA A 60 -2.75 5.82 8.06
N VAL A 61 -2.11 6.37 9.08
CA VAL A 61 -1.54 5.58 10.19
C VAL A 61 -2.60 4.74 10.90
N GLU A 62 -3.80 5.27 11.02
CA GLU A 62 -4.96 4.60 11.63
C GLU A 62 -5.45 3.36 10.87
N ASN A 63 -5.13 3.24 9.59
CA ASN A 63 -5.52 2.09 8.76
C ASN A 63 -4.45 0.98 8.75
N VAL A 64 -3.25 1.25 9.29
CA VAL A 64 -2.15 0.29 9.35
C VAL A 64 -2.32 -0.61 10.57
N GLU A 65 -2.57 -1.90 10.34
CA GLU A 65 -2.64 -2.91 11.40
C GLU A 65 -1.25 -3.25 11.94
N GLU A 66 -0.34 -3.56 11.04
CA GLU A 66 1.03 -3.95 11.35
C GLU A 66 1.95 -3.69 10.15
N ARG A 67 3.24 -3.91 10.32
CA ARG A 67 4.23 -3.88 9.24
C ARG A 67 5.01 -5.17 9.24
N ILE A 68 5.21 -5.74 8.06
CA ILE A 68 5.96 -6.98 7.90
C ILE A 68 7.25 -6.74 7.11
N GLU A 69 8.33 -7.37 7.54
CA GLU A 69 9.53 -7.48 6.73
C GLU A 69 9.25 -8.46 5.59
N PHE A 70 9.26 -7.94 4.38
CA PHE A 70 9.06 -8.73 3.18
C PHE A 70 10.26 -8.58 2.27
N ASN A 71 11.16 -9.56 2.35
CA ASN A 71 12.37 -9.61 1.53
C ASN A 71 12.15 -10.58 0.38
N GLY A 72 11.67 -10.10 -0.75
CA GLY A 72 11.57 -11.02 -1.87
C GLY A 72 11.05 -10.41 -3.15
N ASN A 73 11.72 -10.76 -4.23
CA ASN A 73 11.25 -10.58 -5.60
C ASN A 73 10.26 -11.71 -5.97
N ILE A 74 9.30 -12.02 -5.08
CA ILE A 74 8.29 -13.06 -5.33
C ILE A 74 7.26 -12.54 -6.34
N PHE A 75 6.99 -11.23 -6.29
CA PHE A 75 6.08 -10.57 -7.21
C PHE A 75 6.83 -9.91 -8.37
N SER A 76 6.14 -9.69 -9.47
CA SER A 76 6.71 -9.06 -10.67
C SER A 76 7.15 -7.62 -10.49
N ASP A 77 6.63 -6.96 -9.45
CA ASP A 77 6.89 -5.56 -9.11
C ASP A 77 7.07 -5.38 -7.60
N SER A 78 7.52 -4.18 -7.19
CA SER A 78 7.60 -3.82 -5.77
C SER A 78 6.21 -3.76 -5.12
N VAL A 79 6.13 -4.28 -3.90
CA VAL A 79 4.91 -4.20 -3.08
C VAL A 79 4.96 -2.92 -2.25
N ASP A 80 3.97 -2.05 -2.41
CA ASP A 80 3.87 -0.81 -1.63
C ASP A 80 3.11 -1.02 -0.32
N TYR A 81 2.11 -1.90 -0.33
CA TYR A 81 1.35 -2.31 0.86
C TYR A 81 0.64 -3.64 0.64
N PHE A 82 0.26 -4.29 1.73
CA PHE A 82 -0.69 -5.39 1.72
C PHE A 82 -2.06 -4.87 2.16
N LEU A 83 -3.12 -5.38 1.55
CA LEU A 83 -4.49 -5.10 1.97
C LEU A 83 -5.13 -6.40 2.45
N ARG A 84 -5.69 -6.37 3.66
CA ARG A 84 -6.46 -7.51 4.18
C ARG A 84 -7.84 -7.56 3.55
N VAL A 85 -8.13 -8.69 2.93
CA VAL A 85 -9.41 -8.93 2.24
C VAL A 85 -10.54 -9.09 3.26
N LYS A 86 -11.65 -8.42 2.99
CA LYS A 86 -12.91 -8.57 3.72
C LYS A 86 -14.01 -8.96 2.74
N GLY A 87 -14.82 -9.95 3.16
CA GLY A 87 -15.90 -10.48 2.35
C GLY A 87 -15.41 -11.44 1.25
N ASP A 88 -16.33 -11.82 0.37
CA ASP A 88 -16.19 -12.94 -0.55
C ASP A 88 -16.38 -12.56 -2.03
N SER A 89 -16.43 -11.27 -2.34
CA SER A 89 -16.72 -10.79 -3.71
C SER A 89 -15.71 -11.18 -4.77
N MET A 90 -14.56 -11.76 -4.39
CA MET A 90 -13.45 -12.16 -5.27
C MET A 90 -13.09 -13.64 -5.13
N ASN A 91 -13.99 -14.47 -4.58
CA ASN A 91 -13.69 -15.85 -4.23
C ASN A 91 -13.50 -16.78 -5.44
N GLU A 92 -14.15 -16.49 -6.58
CA GLU A 92 -14.05 -17.32 -7.79
C GLU A 92 -12.67 -17.21 -8.49
N VAL A 93 -11.88 -16.16 -8.16
CA VAL A 93 -10.47 -16.05 -8.56
C VAL A 93 -9.50 -16.42 -7.44
N GLY A 94 -10.00 -17.07 -6.37
CA GLY A 94 -9.19 -17.59 -5.29
C GLY A 94 -8.77 -16.58 -4.24
N ILE A 95 -9.32 -15.37 -4.23
CA ILE A 95 -9.12 -14.36 -3.18
C ILE A 95 -10.27 -14.49 -2.18
N VAL A 96 -9.96 -14.84 -0.95
CA VAL A 96 -10.95 -15.09 0.10
C VAL A 96 -10.74 -14.17 1.31
N GLU A 97 -11.73 -14.12 2.17
CA GLU A 97 -11.65 -13.32 3.39
C GLU A 97 -10.44 -13.72 4.25
N GLY A 98 -9.75 -12.71 4.79
CA GLY A 98 -8.53 -12.87 5.58
C GLY A 98 -7.23 -12.88 4.79
N ASP A 99 -7.27 -13.08 3.47
CA ASP A 99 -6.07 -12.99 2.62
C ASP A 99 -5.40 -11.62 2.73
N LEU A 100 -4.08 -11.61 2.51
CA LEU A 100 -3.31 -10.40 2.26
C LEU A 100 -3.02 -10.29 0.77
N ILE A 101 -3.59 -9.30 0.10
CA ILE A 101 -3.25 -9.02 -1.30
C ILE A 101 -2.12 -8.02 -1.38
N ALA A 102 -1.08 -8.37 -2.15
CA ALA A 102 0.08 -7.52 -2.40
C ALA A 102 -0.27 -6.46 -3.44
N ILE A 103 -0.11 -5.19 -3.10
CA ILE A 103 -0.52 -4.08 -3.95
C ILE A 103 0.67 -3.21 -4.33
N ASN A 104 0.75 -2.89 -5.62
CA ASN A 104 1.59 -1.82 -6.14
C ASN A 104 0.71 -0.60 -6.49
N LYS A 105 1.13 0.58 -6.07
CA LYS A 105 0.39 1.86 -6.21
C LYS A 105 0.32 2.42 -7.63
N ARG A 106 0.70 1.65 -8.63
CA ARG A 106 0.61 2.11 -10.02
C ARG A 106 -0.82 2.40 -10.44
N LYS A 107 -0.97 3.36 -11.33
CA LYS A 107 -2.26 3.73 -11.93
C LYS A 107 -2.38 3.30 -13.40
N ASP A 108 -1.33 2.75 -13.98
CA ASP A 108 -1.30 2.19 -15.33
C ASP A 108 -1.90 0.78 -15.34
N VAL A 109 -3.20 0.70 -15.17
CA VAL A 109 -3.98 -0.53 -15.13
C VAL A 109 -4.75 -0.74 -16.45
N LYS A 110 -5.06 -1.98 -16.75
CA LYS A 110 -5.80 -2.37 -17.95
C LYS A 110 -6.92 -3.34 -17.62
N PRO A 111 -7.94 -3.47 -18.48
CA PRO A 111 -8.97 -4.50 -18.33
C PRO A 111 -8.36 -5.89 -18.10
N GLY A 112 -8.90 -6.61 -17.12
CA GLY A 112 -8.41 -7.89 -16.63
C GLY A 112 -7.50 -7.78 -15.39
N ASP A 113 -6.98 -6.60 -15.05
CA ASP A 113 -6.22 -6.43 -13.81
C ASP A 113 -7.15 -6.44 -12.59
N ILE A 114 -6.71 -7.06 -11.50
CA ILE A 114 -7.36 -6.93 -10.19
C ILE A 114 -6.82 -5.66 -9.55
N VAL A 115 -7.72 -4.79 -9.14
CA VAL A 115 -7.38 -3.46 -8.62
C VAL A 115 -8.01 -3.19 -7.26
N VAL A 116 -7.33 -2.37 -6.47
CA VAL A 116 -7.94 -1.67 -5.34
C VAL A 116 -8.46 -0.36 -5.87
N ALA A 117 -9.74 -0.13 -5.76
CA ALA A 117 -10.41 1.07 -6.22
C ALA A 117 -11.10 1.78 -5.06
N ARG A 118 -11.09 3.10 -5.11
CA ARG A 118 -11.87 3.97 -4.24
C ARG A 118 -13.04 4.52 -5.03
N ILE A 119 -14.23 4.40 -4.46
CA ILE A 119 -15.48 4.95 -5.01
C ILE A 119 -16.06 5.80 -3.89
N ASN A 120 -16.05 7.11 -4.05
CA ASN A 120 -16.36 8.05 -2.98
C ASN A 120 -15.49 7.77 -1.73
N ASP A 121 -16.06 7.33 -0.63
CA ASP A 121 -15.35 7.04 0.61
C ASP A 121 -15.03 5.54 0.80
N ASP A 122 -15.56 4.69 -0.07
CA ASP A 122 -15.43 3.24 0.04
C ASP A 122 -14.25 2.70 -0.77
N VAL A 123 -13.52 1.75 -0.19
CA VAL A 123 -12.43 1.02 -0.84
C VAL A 123 -12.88 -0.40 -1.13
N THR A 124 -12.64 -0.86 -2.36
CA THR A 124 -13.04 -2.20 -2.80
C THR A 124 -11.98 -2.84 -3.68
N VAL A 125 -11.98 -4.18 -3.71
CA VAL A 125 -11.13 -4.99 -4.60
C VAL A 125 -12.01 -5.63 -5.65
N LYS A 126 -11.70 -5.39 -6.93
CA LYS A 126 -12.47 -5.91 -8.07
C LYS A 126 -11.57 -6.15 -9.27
N THR A 127 -12.03 -6.93 -10.20
CA THR A 127 -11.44 -6.99 -11.55
C THR A 127 -11.87 -5.76 -12.34
N LEU A 128 -10.90 -5.05 -12.89
CA LEU A 128 -11.18 -3.95 -13.81
C LEU A 128 -11.67 -4.53 -15.12
N PHE A 129 -12.94 -4.34 -15.46
CA PHE A 129 -13.53 -4.86 -16.69
C PHE A 129 -13.51 -3.84 -17.83
N HIS A 130 -13.74 -2.57 -17.52
CA HIS A 130 -13.72 -1.47 -18.47
C HIS A 130 -13.20 -0.19 -17.81
N LEU A 131 -12.43 0.59 -18.56
CA LEU A 131 -11.89 1.87 -18.09
C LEU A 131 -11.82 2.86 -19.26
N ASP A 132 -12.62 3.90 -19.21
CA ASP A 132 -12.48 5.07 -20.05
C ASP A 132 -12.84 6.37 -19.27
N LYS A 133 -12.85 7.52 -19.96
CA LYS A 133 -13.12 8.83 -19.33
C LYS A 133 -14.55 9.00 -18.82
N ARG A 134 -15.50 8.18 -19.27
CA ARG A 134 -16.94 8.31 -18.96
C ARG A 134 -17.50 7.13 -18.22
N LYS A 135 -16.85 5.97 -18.31
CA LYS A 135 -17.36 4.73 -17.75
C LYS A 135 -16.23 3.88 -17.21
N VAL A 136 -16.39 3.43 -15.98
CA VAL A 136 -15.56 2.38 -15.37
C VAL A 136 -16.50 1.24 -14.98
N ILE A 137 -16.09 0.01 -15.24
CA ILE A 137 -16.79 -1.18 -14.76
C ILE A 137 -15.83 -1.99 -13.93
N LEU A 138 -16.18 -2.17 -12.67
CA LEU A 138 -15.51 -3.02 -11.72
C LEU A 138 -16.33 -4.28 -11.52
N ARG A 139 -15.74 -5.44 -11.85
CA ARG A 139 -16.41 -6.73 -11.78
C ARG A 139 -16.00 -7.49 -10.52
N PRO A 140 -16.97 -7.90 -9.68
CA PRO A 140 -16.72 -8.91 -8.66
C PRO A 140 -16.50 -10.27 -9.32
N GLU A 141 -15.62 -11.06 -8.75
CA GLU A 141 -15.40 -12.45 -9.15
C GLU A 141 -16.16 -13.38 -8.18
N ASN A 142 -17.46 -13.17 -8.17
CA ASN A 142 -18.45 -13.96 -7.44
C ASN A 142 -19.83 -13.67 -8.04
N LYS A 143 -20.48 -14.70 -8.57
CA LYS A 143 -21.79 -14.64 -9.24
C LYS A 143 -22.94 -14.09 -8.39
N ASN A 144 -22.79 -14.03 -7.08
CA ASN A 144 -23.78 -13.47 -6.18
C ASN A 144 -23.78 -11.92 -6.16
N TYR A 145 -22.79 -11.30 -6.80
CA TYR A 145 -22.63 -9.85 -6.87
C TYR A 145 -22.79 -9.35 -8.30
N LYS A 146 -23.20 -8.10 -8.45
CA LYS A 146 -23.33 -7.43 -9.75
C LYS A 146 -22.10 -6.56 -10.04
N ASP A 147 -21.84 -6.31 -11.31
CA ASP A 147 -20.84 -5.32 -11.73
C ASP A 147 -21.18 -3.94 -11.14
N ILE A 148 -20.12 -3.20 -10.76
CA ILE A 148 -20.22 -1.82 -10.29
C ILE A 148 -19.89 -0.94 -11.49
N GLU A 149 -20.88 -0.18 -11.96
CA GLU A 149 -20.71 0.80 -13.02
C GLU A 149 -20.53 2.19 -12.40
N ILE A 150 -19.49 2.90 -12.80
CA ILE A 150 -19.09 4.19 -12.25
C ILE A 150 -18.98 5.18 -13.41
N ASN A 151 -19.49 6.39 -13.21
CA ASN A 151 -19.20 7.53 -14.07
C ASN A 151 -18.17 8.45 -13.41
N PRO A 152 -16.88 8.40 -13.84
CA PRO A 152 -15.82 9.19 -13.20
C PRO A 152 -15.97 10.72 -13.34
N LEU A 153 -16.93 11.19 -14.15
CA LEU A 153 -17.23 12.61 -14.26
C LEU A 153 -18.18 13.10 -13.17
N ILE A 154 -18.86 12.20 -12.47
CA ILE A 154 -19.88 12.51 -11.47
C ILE A 154 -19.49 11.98 -10.10
N GLU A 155 -18.90 10.78 -10.07
CA GLU A 155 -18.50 10.08 -8.86
C GLU A 155 -17.01 10.25 -8.59
N ASN A 156 -16.64 10.39 -7.32
CA ASN A 156 -15.24 10.41 -6.94
C ASN A 156 -14.67 8.99 -7.06
N PHE A 157 -13.84 8.78 -8.09
CA PHE A 157 -13.24 7.48 -8.38
C PHE A 157 -11.73 7.60 -8.53
N ASP A 158 -10.99 6.72 -7.87
CA ASP A 158 -9.54 6.57 -8.07
C ASP A 158 -9.11 5.10 -7.98
N ILE A 159 -8.03 4.78 -8.70
CA ILE A 159 -7.33 3.50 -8.55
C ILE A 159 -6.24 3.68 -7.49
N GLU A 160 -6.37 2.99 -6.39
CA GLU A 160 -5.41 3.00 -5.27
C GLU A 160 -4.21 2.07 -5.51
N GLY A 161 -4.36 1.11 -6.43
CA GLY A 161 -3.28 0.24 -6.85
C GLY A 161 -3.74 -1.03 -7.55
N LYS A 162 -2.73 -1.74 -8.08
CA LYS A 162 -2.88 -3.02 -8.77
C LYS A 162 -2.48 -4.17 -7.85
N CYS A 163 -3.27 -5.23 -7.83
CA CYS A 163 -2.94 -6.47 -7.15
C CYS A 163 -1.86 -7.23 -7.92
N LEU A 164 -0.79 -7.62 -7.23
CA LEU A 164 0.32 -8.42 -7.76
C LEU A 164 0.17 -9.90 -7.42
N GLY A 165 -0.54 -10.21 -6.35
CA GLY A 165 -0.73 -11.58 -5.86
C GLY A 165 -1.30 -11.63 -4.46
N VAL A 166 -1.35 -12.84 -3.90
CA VAL A 166 -2.00 -13.14 -2.62
C VAL A 166 -1.02 -13.86 -1.70
N LEU A 167 -1.02 -13.51 -0.43
CA LEU A 167 -0.41 -14.27 0.66
C LEU A 167 -1.51 -14.82 1.57
N ARG A 168 -1.45 -16.10 1.84
CA ARG A 168 -2.38 -16.79 2.76
C ARG A 168 -1.60 -17.66 3.72
N ASN A 169 -1.87 -17.49 5.00
CA ASN A 169 -1.38 -18.39 6.04
C ASN A 169 -2.45 -19.42 6.36
N TYR A 170 -2.04 -20.68 6.48
CA TYR A 170 -2.86 -21.76 7.01
C TYR A 170 -2.40 -22.00 8.45
N ASN A 171 -3.24 -21.63 9.41
CA ASN A 171 -3.02 -21.91 10.84
C ASN A 171 -3.58 -23.30 11.20
#